data_8c328b9f0daef6b496e648bd1b902df4
#
_entry.id   8c328b9f0daef6b496e648bd1b902df4
#
_cell.length_a   1.000
_cell.length_b   1.000
_cell.length_c   1.000
_cell.angle_alpha   90.00
_cell.angle_beta   90.00
_cell.angle_gamma   90.00
#
_symmetry.space_group_name_H-M   'P 1'
#
loop_
_entity.id
_entity.type
_entity.pdbx_description
1 polymer ?
#
loop_
_entity_poly.entity_id
_entity_poly.type
_entity_poly.pdbx_seq_one_letter_code
_entity_poly.pdbx_strand_id
1 'polypeptide(L)'
;MKVFGSGKSSKQVKASEKAGFEGPEKPLSALKAPWLLAYRYLGTRIQSILPYFADLAPTMQKGALKISLQSYVSMLILLSATSTIVSFAIVASILSALGAEVLLALVYGLGSAILLGAMVFALLYFLPSLLASSRRKKMDLELPYVASHMSILATAGIAPTRMFKLLEDSKTTPEVASDSNEVVRDVEVLGQDIMTALEAERDRSPSSIFADLLEGLVAAIRSGGSLKSYLLDATHTIMDLRRLAAKQLIESLSVFAESYVSLMIVFPLLVIVMFSVMALIGTALGGMSVTMLMAFVTYGLIPICGMAVIVMLDTMLVED
;
A
#
# COMPACT_ATOMS: atom_id res chain seq x y z
N MET A 1 -46.07 55.55 -29.43
CA MET A 1 -47.26 54.69 -29.26
C MET A 1 -46.81 53.30 -28.81
N LYS A 2 -47.20 52.86 -27.55
CA LYS A 2 -47.14 51.53 -26.93
C LYS A 2 -45.76 50.83 -26.89
N VAL A 3 -44.98 50.87 -25.82
CA VAL A 3 -44.97 50.09 -24.54
C VAL A 3 -45.58 48.69 -24.61
N PHE A 4 -44.71 47.69 -24.60
CA PHE A 4 -44.89 46.25 -24.15
C PHE A 4 -43.55 45.58 -24.33
N GLY A 5 -42.93 44.89 -23.36
CA GLY A 5 -43.37 44.20 -22.18
C GLY A 5 -42.14 43.73 -21.40
N SER A 6 -42.04 44.26 -20.20
CA SER A 6 -41.07 43.88 -19.19
C SER A 6 -41.70 42.86 -18.23
N GLY A 7 -41.94 41.66 -18.65
CA GLY A 7 -42.61 40.67 -17.82
C GLY A 7 -42.10 39.25 -17.91
N LYS A 8 -41.17 38.95 -18.82
CA LYS A 8 -40.63 37.58 -19.05
C LYS A 8 -39.27 37.32 -18.42
N SER A 9 -38.51 38.38 -18.07
CA SER A 9 -37.16 38.22 -17.52
C SER A 9 -37.17 37.79 -16.04
N SER A 10 -38.12 38.24 -15.22
CA SER A 10 -38.15 37.93 -13.79
C SER A 10 -38.64 36.52 -13.44
N LYS A 11 -39.39 35.86 -14.35
CA LYS A 11 -39.80 34.46 -14.17
C LYS A 11 -38.72 33.44 -14.55
N GLN A 12 -37.84 33.78 -15.50
CA GLN A 12 -36.71 32.92 -15.87
C GLN A 12 -35.62 32.99 -14.82
N VAL A 13 -35.35 34.12 -14.18
CA VAL A 13 -34.37 34.23 -13.08
C VAL A 13 -34.84 33.48 -11.85
N LYS A 14 -36.13 33.52 -11.50
CA LYS A 14 -36.67 32.73 -10.38
C LYS A 14 -36.83 31.22 -10.65
N ALA A 15 -36.88 30.81 -11.90
CA ALA A 15 -36.86 29.38 -12.26
C ALA A 15 -35.42 28.81 -12.25
N SER A 16 -34.39 29.63 -12.54
CA SER A 16 -32.99 29.27 -12.44
C SER A 16 -32.50 29.18 -10.97
N GLU A 17 -33.07 29.97 -10.06
CA GLU A 17 -32.71 29.96 -8.64
C GLU A 17 -33.37 28.80 -7.87
N LYS A 18 -34.43 28.19 -8.41
CA LYS A 18 -35.06 26.96 -7.89
C LYS A 18 -34.53 25.66 -8.51
N ALA A 19 -33.68 25.71 -9.53
CA ALA A 19 -32.84 24.60 -9.94
C ALA A 19 -31.59 24.53 -9.04
N GLY A 20 -31.81 24.69 -7.74
CA GLY A 20 -30.83 24.47 -6.71
C GLY A 20 -30.46 22.99 -6.71
N PHE A 21 -29.21 22.79 -6.93
CA PHE A 21 -28.38 21.71 -6.43
C PHE A 21 -29.16 20.49 -5.88
N GLU A 22 -29.88 19.78 -6.74
CA GLU A 22 -30.15 18.36 -6.53
C GLU A 22 -28.87 17.62 -6.85
N GLY A 23 -28.03 17.45 -5.83
CA GLY A 23 -26.92 16.53 -5.88
C GLY A 23 -27.44 15.15 -6.29
N PRO A 24 -26.66 14.33 -7.01
CA PRO A 24 -27.11 13.06 -7.53
C PRO A 24 -27.72 12.23 -6.41
N GLU A 25 -29.01 11.87 -6.56
CA GLU A 25 -29.68 10.91 -5.71
C GLU A 25 -28.86 9.61 -5.71
N LYS A 26 -28.25 9.31 -4.57
CA LYS A 26 -27.42 8.13 -4.40
C LYS A 26 -28.31 6.89 -4.48
N PRO A 27 -28.00 5.91 -5.31
CA PRO A 27 -28.75 4.67 -5.36
C PRO A 27 -28.73 3.99 -3.98
N LEU A 28 -29.86 3.45 -3.56
CA LEU A 28 -30.09 2.78 -2.26
C LEU A 28 -29.10 1.64 -1.93
N SER A 29 -28.30 1.20 -2.89
CA SER A 29 -27.18 0.25 -2.69
C SER A 29 -25.99 0.82 -1.89
N ALA A 30 -25.86 2.15 -1.79
CA ALA A 30 -24.81 2.81 -1.02
C ALA A 30 -25.03 2.74 0.51
N LEU A 31 -26.23 2.40 0.96
CA LEU A 31 -26.59 2.26 2.39
C LEU A 31 -25.97 1.05 3.08
N LYS A 32 -25.37 0.11 2.33
CA LYS A 32 -24.70 -1.10 2.89
C LYS A 32 -23.21 -0.94 3.12
N ALA A 33 -22.62 0.20 2.84
CA ALA A 33 -21.20 0.42 3.03
C ALA A 33 -20.91 0.78 4.50
N PRO A 34 -20.10 0.01 5.24
CA PRO A 34 -19.86 0.18 6.67
C PRO A 34 -19.32 1.58 7.04
N TRP A 35 -18.59 2.23 6.13
CA TRP A 35 -18.06 3.59 6.32
C TRP A 35 -19.14 4.68 6.39
N LEU A 36 -20.28 4.51 5.70
CA LEU A 36 -21.40 5.46 5.74
C LEU A 36 -22.15 5.39 7.07
N LEU A 37 -22.29 4.21 7.65
CA LEU A 37 -22.87 4.03 8.99
C LEU A 37 -21.96 4.63 10.06
N ALA A 38 -20.65 4.39 9.97
CA ALA A 38 -19.66 4.98 10.86
C ALA A 38 -19.70 6.53 10.84
N TYR A 39 -19.77 7.12 9.64
CA TYR A 39 -19.90 8.54 9.46
C TYR A 39 -21.19 9.14 10.07
N ARG A 40 -22.30 8.42 9.96
CA ARG A 40 -23.60 8.87 10.49
C ARG A 40 -23.62 8.95 12.03
N TYR A 41 -22.90 8.06 12.72
CA TYR A 41 -22.86 8.01 14.18
C TYR A 41 -21.82 8.94 14.82
N LEU A 42 -20.65 9.10 14.20
CA LEU A 42 -19.52 9.81 14.79
C LEU A 42 -19.06 11.05 14.01
N GLY A 43 -19.52 11.26 12.77
CA GLY A 43 -18.95 12.23 11.82
C GLY A 43 -18.85 13.68 12.33
N THR A 44 -19.78 14.13 13.15
CA THR A 44 -19.79 15.50 13.72
C THR A 44 -18.85 15.67 14.92
N ARG A 45 -18.53 14.60 15.65
CA ARG A 45 -17.64 14.67 16.83
C ARG A 45 -16.16 14.46 16.48
N ILE A 46 -15.86 13.93 15.29
CA ILE A 46 -14.49 13.59 14.86
C ILE A 46 -13.74 14.82 14.32
N GLN A 47 -14.42 15.92 14.02
CA GLN A 47 -13.78 17.14 13.51
C GLN A 47 -12.64 17.67 14.41
N SER A 48 -12.72 17.48 15.72
CA SER A 48 -11.66 17.88 16.66
C SER A 48 -10.44 16.94 16.64
N ILE A 49 -10.61 15.71 16.19
CA ILE A 49 -9.55 14.67 16.17
C ILE A 49 -8.89 14.58 14.79
N LEU A 50 -9.57 15.09 13.75
CA LEU A 50 -9.10 15.04 12.36
C LEU A 50 -7.68 15.60 12.14
N PRO A 51 -7.22 16.67 12.81
CA PRO A 51 -5.87 17.20 12.65
C PRO A 51 -4.76 16.18 13.01
N TYR A 52 -5.02 15.28 13.97
CA TYR A 52 -4.05 14.24 14.37
C TYR A 52 -3.87 13.14 13.31
N PHE A 53 -4.79 13.04 12.36
CA PHE A 53 -4.78 12.05 11.26
C PHE A 53 -4.55 12.70 9.90
N ALA A 54 -4.09 13.95 9.85
CA ALA A 54 -3.82 14.67 8.61
C ALA A 54 -2.79 13.94 7.74
N ASP A 55 -1.82 13.25 8.35
CA ASP A 55 -0.78 12.49 7.67
C ASP A 55 -1.32 11.25 6.91
N LEU A 56 -2.53 10.78 7.25
CA LEU A 56 -3.18 9.71 6.49
C LEU A 56 -3.74 10.18 5.14
N ALA A 57 -4.06 11.47 4.99
CA ALA A 57 -4.66 12.00 3.76
C ALA A 57 -3.80 11.73 2.51
N PRO A 58 -2.48 12.06 2.51
CA PRO A 58 -1.63 11.78 1.35
C PRO A 58 -1.42 10.27 1.13
N THR A 59 -1.33 9.47 2.19
CA THR A 59 -1.16 8.01 2.07
C THR A 59 -2.40 7.33 1.51
N MET A 60 -3.60 7.80 1.86
CA MET A 60 -4.86 7.31 1.30
C MET A 60 -5.00 7.65 -0.19
N GLN A 61 -4.57 8.85 -0.60
CA GLN A 61 -4.56 9.24 -2.02
C GLN A 61 -3.60 8.36 -2.80
N LYS A 62 -2.38 8.15 -2.31
CA LYS A 62 -1.38 7.25 -2.90
C LYS A 62 -1.85 5.81 -3.00
N GLY A 63 -2.66 5.35 -2.04
CA GLY A 63 -3.30 4.03 -2.06
C GLY A 63 -4.54 3.93 -2.98
N ALA A 64 -4.89 4.99 -3.73
CA ALA A 64 -6.12 5.10 -4.55
C ALA A 64 -7.42 4.81 -3.78
N LEU A 65 -7.44 5.07 -2.48
CA LEU A 65 -8.64 4.92 -1.66
C LEU A 65 -9.60 6.08 -1.94
N LYS A 66 -10.65 5.82 -2.73
CA LYS A 66 -11.70 6.79 -3.09
C LYS A 66 -12.69 7.06 -1.94
N ILE A 67 -12.18 7.16 -0.71
CA ILE A 67 -12.96 7.37 0.53
C ILE A 67 -12.46 8.66 1.17
N SER A 68 -13.38 9.49 1.69
CA SER A 68 -12.97 10.70 2.42
C SER A 68 -12.23 10.35 3.71
N LEU A 69 -11.18 11.11 4.06
CA LEU A 69 -10.40 10.94 5.29
C LEU A 69 -11.30 10.85 6.52
N GLN A 70 -12.33 11.71 6.60
CA GLN A 70 -13.27 11.74 7.69
C GLN A 70 -14.07 10.43 7.83
N SER A 71 -14.49 9.83 6.69
CA SER A 71 -15.20 8.54 6.70
C SER A 71 -14.28 7.39 7.10
N TYR A 72 -13.01 7.42 6.68
CA TYR A 72 -12.02 6.42 7.05
C TYR A 72 -11.70 6.44 8.54
N VAL A 73 -11.40 7.63 9.09
CA VAL A 73 -11.11 7.82 10.53
C VAL A 73 -12.31 7.43 11.38
N SER A 74 -13.54 7.77 10.95
CA SER A 74 -14.75 7.35 11.67
C SER A 74 -14.90 5.83 11.70
N MET A 75 -14.63 5.15 10.60
CA MET A 75 -14.65 3.69 10.51
C MET A 75 -13.56 3.06 11.41
N LEU A 76 -12.34 3.61 11.39
CA LEU A 76 -11.22 3.16 12.21
C LEU A 76 -11.56 3.20 13.70
N ILE A 77 -12.06 4.35 14.19
CA ILE A 77 -12.45 4.53 15.60
C ILE A 77 -13.62 3.60 15.97
N LEU A 78 -14.62 3.48 15.10
CA LEU A 78 -15.79 2.66 15.38
C LEU A 78 -15.44 1.18 15.41
N LEU A 79 -14.63 0.70 14.48
CA LEU A 79 -14.21 -0.71 14.42
C LEU A 79 -13.28 -1.09 15.57
N SER A 80 -12.35 -0.20 15.97
CA SER A 80 -11.50 -0.43 17.14
C SER A 80 -12.32 -0.44 18.44
N ALA A 81 -13.27 0.50 18.60
CA ALA A 81 -14.14 0.54 19.78
C ALA A 81 -15.05 -0.70 19.87
N THR A 82 -15.66 -1.13 18.78
CA THR A 82 -16.48 -2.36 18.75
C THR A 82 -15.64 -3.60 19.05
N SER A 83 -14.43 -3.71 18.50
CA SER A 83 -13.50 -4.80 18.80
C SER A 83 -13.12 -4.86 20.27
N THR A 84 -12.86 -3.70 20.91
CA THR A 84 -12.56 -3.59 22.34
C THR A 84 -13.72 -4.11 23.20
N ILE A 85 -14.95 -3.67 22.91
CA ILE A 85 -16.15 -4.09 23.63
C ILE A 85 -16.42 -5.59 23.47
N VAL A 86 -16.34 -6.10 22.24
CA VAL A 86 -16.57 -7.51 21.95
C VAL A 86 -15.52 -8.40 22.61
N SER A 87 -14.25 -8.02 22.57
CA SER A 87 -13.17 -8.75 23.25
C SER A 87 -13.38 -8.81 24.76
N PHE A 88 -13.73 -7.68 25.38
CA PHE A 88 -14.06 -7.64 26.80
C PHE A 88 -15.19 -8.60 27.16
N ALA A 89 -16.30 -8.55 26.40
CA ALA A 89 -17.47 -9.39 26.65
C ALA A 89 -17.16 -10.88 26.49
N ILE A 90 -16.41 -11.28 25.46
CA ILE A 90 -16.05 -12.68 25.21
C ILE A 90 -15.15 -13.21 26.33
N VAL A 91 -14.06 -12.51 26.67
CA VAL A 91 -13.10 -12.99 27.67
C VAL A 91 -13.72 -13.01 29.06
N ALA A 92 -14.46 -11.98 29.46
CA ALA A 92 -15.16 -11.95 30.73
C ALA A 92 -16.21 -13.06 30.84
N SER A 93 -16.94 -13.35 29.76
CA SER A 93 -17.93 -14.42 29.71
C SER A 93 -17.28 -15.81 29.82
N ILE A 94 -16.16 -16.06 29.13
CA ILE A 94 -15.44 -17.34 29.19
C ILE A 94 -14.89 -17.59 30.60
N LEU A 95 -14.22 -16.58 31.20
CA LEU A 95 -13.66 -16.72 32.53
C LEU A 95 -14.73 -16.93 33.63
N SER A 96 -15.86 -16.23 33.51
CA SER A 96 -16.98 -16.42 34.44
C SER A 96 -17.59 -17.82 34.29
N ALA A 97 -17.69 -18.36 33.08
CA ALA A 97 -18.17 -19.74 32.86
C ALA A 97 -17.21 -20.80 33.39
N LEU A 98 -15.91 -20.53 33.46
CA LEU A 98 -14.88 -21.39 34.05
C LEU A 98 -14.83 -21.28 35.57
N GLY A 99 -15.69 -20.48 36.21
CA GLY A 99 -15.72 -20.33 37.68
C GLY A 99 -14.62 -19.45 38.24
N ALA A 100 -13.96 -18.62 37.44
CA ALA A 100 -12.96 -17.68 37.92
C ALA A 100 -13.60 -16.59 38.78
N GLU A 101 -12.84 -16.07 39.78
CA GLU A 101 -13.29 -14.94 40.57
C GLU A 101 -13.62 -13.72 39.68
N VAL A 102 -14.70 -13.00 39.98
CA VAL A 102 -15.20 -11.85 39.20
C VAL A 102 -14.08 -10.81 39.01
N LEU A 103 -13.23 -10.61 40.01
CA LEU A 103 -12.11 -9.65 39.89
C LEU A 103 -11.08 -10.09 38.86
N LEU A 104 -10.73 -11.37 38.80
CA LEU A 104 -9.84 -11.95 37.80
C LEU A 104 -10.44 -11.84 36.40
N ALA A 105 -11.72 -12.14 36.24
CA ALA A 105 -12.43 -12.02 34.95
C ALA A 105 -12.43 -10.58 34.43
N LEU A 106 -12.60 -9.58 35.30
CA LEU A 106 -12.54 -8.16 34.93
C LEU A 106 -11.11 -7.72 34.52
N VAL A 107 -10.08 -8.13 35.27
CA VAL A 107 -8.68 -7.74 34.98
C VAL A 107 -8.22 -8.32 33.64
N TYR A 108 -8.42 -9.62 33.43
CA TYR A 108 -8.05 -10.27 32.15
C TYR A 108 -8.93 -9.81 31.00
N GLY A 109 -10.22 -9.57 31.24
CA GLY A 109 -11.13 -9.00 30.26
C GLY A 109 -10.69 -7.60 29.81
N LEU A 110 -10.30 -6.73 30.75
CA LEU A 110 -9.80 -5.38 30.43
C LEU A 110 -8.45 -5.44 29.70
N GLY A 111 -7.54 -6.29 30.14
CA GLY A 111 -6.24 -6.48 29.48
C GLY A 111 -6.37 -6.95 28.03
N SER A 112 -7.23 -7.95 27.78
CA SER A 112 -7.49 -8.46 26.43
C SER A 112 -8.21 -7.42 25.56
N ALA A 113 -9.12 -6.65 26.11
CA ALA A 113 -9.84 -5.59 25.41
C ALA A 113 -8.90 -4.51 24.90
N ILE A 114 -8.00 -4.02 25.77
CA ILE A 114 -7.00 -3.01 25.39
C ILE A 114 -6.06 -3.57 24.34
N LEU A 115 -5.57 -4.80 24.49
CA LEU A 115 -4.62 -5.40 23.55
C LEU A 115 -5.24 -5.62 22.17
N LEU A 116 -6.43 -6.23 22.09
CA LEU A 116 -7.11 -6.47 20.82
C LEU A 116 -7.62 -5.15 20.18
N GLY A 117 -8.12 -4.22 20.98
CA GLY A 117 -8.51 -2.90 20.47
C GLY A 117 -7.34 -2.13 19.88
N ALA A 118 -6.19 -2.12 20.56
CA ALA A 118 -4.96 -1.50 20.06
C ALA A 118 -4.42 -2.20 18.82
N MET A 119 -4.49 -3.53 18.77
CA MET A 119 -4.06 -4.30 17.60
C MET A 119 -4.91 -4.00 16.36
N VAL A 120 -6.24 -3.97 16.50
CA VAL A 120 -7.16 -3.63 15.40
C VAL A 120 -6.97 -2.18 14.96
N PHE A 121 -6.77 -1.26 15.92
CA PHE A 121 -6.47 0.13 15.61
C PHE A 121 -5.18 0.26 14.79
N ALA A 122 -4.10 -0.39 15.23
CA ALA A 122 -2.81 -0.38 14.54
C ALA A 122 -2.91 -0.97 13.12
N LEU A 123 -3.58 -2.12 12.95
CA LEU A 123 -3.79 -2.74 11.64
C LEU A 123 -4.52 -1.80 10.69
N LEU A 124 -5.61 -1.18 11.12
CA LEU A 124 -6.35 -0.23 10.29
C LEU A 124 -5.58 1.06 10.03
N TYR A 125 -4.76 1.51 10.98
CA TYR A 125 -3.92 2.69 10.81
C TYR A 125 -2.84 2.48 9.75
N PHE A 126 -2.20 1.31 9.72
CA PHE A 126 -1.16 0.97 8.75
C PHE A 126 -1.70 0.50 7.39
N LEU A 127 -2.98 0.11 7.30
CA LEU A 127 -3.58 -0.42 6.08
C LEU A 127 -3.40 0.49 4.84
N PRO A 128 -3.63 1.83 4.90
CA PRO A 128 -3.42 2.72 3.75
C PRO A 128 -1.97 2.74 3.28
N SER A 129 -1.03 2.70 4.23
CA SER A 129 0.41 2.67 3.92
C SER A 129 0.80 1.37 3.20
N LEU A 130 0.28 0.23 3.64
CA LEU A 130 0.50 -1.06 2.98
C LEU A 130 -0.08 -1.08 1.56
N LEU A 131 -1.29 -0.54 1.38
CA LEU A 131 -1.91 -0.44 0.06
C LEU A 131 -1.13 0.49 -0.87
N ALA A 132 -0.68 1.65 -0.37
CA ALA A 132 0.16 2.57 -1.14
C ALA A 132 1.50 1.94 -1.53
N SER A 133 2.14 1.19 -0.63
CA SER A 133 3.38 0.47 -0.90
C SER A 133 3.18 -0.64 -1.95
N SER A 134 2.12 -1.43 -1.82
CA SER A 134 1.78 -2.47 -2.81
C SER A 134 1.50 -1.87 -4.20
N ARG A 135 0.75 -0.76 -4.24
CA ARG A 135 0.46 -0.05 -5.48
C ARG A 135 1.73 0.55 -6.11
N ARG A 136 2.62 1.13 -5.29
CA ARG A 136 3.93 1.61 -5.72
C ARG A 136 4.73 0.52 -6.42
N LYS A 137 4.88 -0.66 -5.79
CA LYS A 137 5.61 -1.79 -6.37
C LYS A 137 5.04 -2.20 -7.74
N LYS A 138 3.72 -2.32 -7.85
CA LYS A 138 3.05 -2.66 -9.14
C LYS A 138 3.31 -1.60 -10.20
N MET A 139 3.17 -0.33 -9.85
CA MET A 139 3.42 0.79 -10.76
C MET A 139 4.88 0.82 -11.23
N ASP A 140 5.84 0.64 -10.32
CA ASP A 140 7.27 0.59 -10.65
C ASP A 140 7.61 -0.56 -11.62
N LEU A 141 6.84 -1.68 -11.56
CA LEU A 141 6.96 -2.80 -12.52
C LEU A 141 6.42 -2.43 -13.92
N GLU A 142 5.39 -1.60 -13.99
CA GLU A 142 4.77 -1.16 -15.25
C GLU A 142 5.58 -0.06 -15.97
N LEU A 143 6.33 0.75 -15.22
CA LEU A 143 7.00 1.97 -15.72
C LEU A 143 7.94 1.76 -16.90
N PRO A 144 8.78 0.72 -16.99
CA PRO A 144 9.63 0.51 -18.17
C PRO A 144 8.83 0.36 -19.46
N TYR A 145 7.67 -0.30 -19.36
CA TYR A 145 6.76 -0.46 -20.50
C TYR A 145 6.06 0.86 -20.85
N VAL A 146 5.56 1.58 -19.84
CA VAL A 146 4.91 2.88 -20.00
C VAL A 146 5.85 3.91 -20.63
N ALA A 147 7.07 4.04 -20.09
CA ALA A 147 8.06 4.99 -20.61
C ALA A 147 8.43 4.68 -22.07
N SER A 148 8.63 3.40 -22.39
CA SER A 148 8.88 2.96 -23.77
C SER A 148 7.72 3.31 -24.69
N HIS A 149 6.49 3.06 -24.26
CA HIS A 149 5.30 3.38 -25.06
C HIS A 149 5.17 4.90 -25.27
N MET A 150 5.35 5.70 -24.20
CA MET A 150 5.33 7.16 -24.29
C MET A 150 6.42 7.71 -25.22
N SER A 151 7.64 7.13 -25.21
CA SER A 151 8.75 7.54 -26.06
C SER A 151 8.46 7.28 -27.55
N ILE A 152 7.78 6.17 -27.88
CA ILE A 152 7.31 5.87 -29.23
C ILE A 152 6.27 6.88 -29.69
N LEU A 153 5.28 7.19 -28.83
CA LEU A 153 4.24 8.16 -29.11
C LEU A 153 4.81 9.57 -29.31
N ALA A 154 5.79 9.96 -28.49
CA ALA A 154 6.51 11.23 -28.64
C ALA A 154 7.31 11.30 -29.94
N THR A 155 7.92 10.18 -30.35
CA THR A 155 8.62 10.09 -31.63
C THR A 155 7.68 10.24 -32.81
N ALA A 156 6.43 9.80 -32.69
CA ALA A 156 5.37 10.00 -33.65
C ALA A 156 4.76 11.42 -33.62
N GLY A 157 5.24 12.31 -32.73
CA GLY A 157 4.75 13.69 -32.61
C GLY A 157 3.37 13.82 -31.96
N ILE A 158 2.93 12.82 -31.19
CA ILE A 158 1.64 12.84 -30.50
C ILE A 158 1.72 13.80 -29.32
N ALA A 159 0.68 14.64 -29.15
CA ALA A 159 0.59 15.57 -28.03
C ALA A 159 0.44 14.86 -26.67
N PRO A 160 0.98 15.42 -25.57
CA PRO A 160 0.97 14.79 -24.24
C PRO A 160 -0.41 14.34 -23.77
N THR A 161 -1.42 15.19 -23.91
CA THR A 161 -2.81 14.85 -23.53
C THR A 161 -3.30 13.57 -24.21
N ARG A 162 -2.97 13.41 -25.49
CA ARG A 162 -3.37 12.23 -26.26
C ARG A 162 -2.54 10.99 -25.90
N MET A 163 -1.29 11.18 -25.42
CA MET A 163 -0.48 10.07 -24.91
C MET A 163 -1.14 9.46 -23.66
N PHE A 164 -1.56 10.30 -22.69
CA PHE A 164 -2.25 9.84 -21.49
C PHE A 164 -3.59 9.17 -21.80
N LYS A 165 -4.32 9.69 -22.80
CA LYS A 165 -5.56 9.04 -23.27
C LYS A 165 -5.35 7.65 -23.84
N LEU A 166 -4.23 7.42 -24.52
CA LEU A 166 -3.87 6.08 -25.03
C LEU A 166 -3.39 5.14 -23.92
N LEU A 167 -2.81 5.69 -22.84
CA LEU A 167 -2.42 4.91 -21.67
C LEU A 167 -3.63 4.52 -20.81
N GLU A 168 -4.65 5.36 -20.71
CA GLU A 168 -5.91 5.09 -20.01
C GLU A 168 -6.56 3.77 -20.45
N ASP A 169 -6.54 3.50 -21.77
CA ASP A 169 -7.12 2.28 -22.35
C ASP A 169 -6.22 1.03 -22.22
N SER A 170 -5.03 1.18 -21.62
CA SER A 170 -4.06 0.09 -21.51
C SER A 170 -4.47 -0.95 -20.48
N LYS A 171 -4.68 -2.19 -20.93
CA LYS A 171 -4.91 -3.35 -20.04
C LYS A 171 -3.61 -3.93 -19.46
N THR A 172 -2.47 -3.59 -20.05
CA THR A 172 -1.15 -4.13 -19.66
C THR A 172 -0.57 -3.37 -18.46
N THR A 173 -0.98 -2.13 -18.25
CA THR A 173 -0.49 -1.22 -17.21
C THR A 173 -1.65 -0.63 -16.40
N PRO A 174 -2.39 -1.44 -15.63
CA PRO A 174 -3.64 -1.02 -15.00
C PRO A 174 -3.44 0.06 -13.93
N GLU A 175 -2.30 0.08 -13.21
CA GLU A 175 -2.04 1.09 -12.18
C GLU A 175 -1.77 2.46 -12.82
N VAL A 176 -0.92 2.51 -13.85
CA VAL A 176 -0.64 3.75 -14.60
C VAL A 176 -1.85 4.17 -15.43
N ALA A 177 -2.63 3.23 -15.98
CA ALA A 177 -3.88 3.54 -16.68
C ALA A 177 -4.89 4.25 -15.77
N SER A 178 -4.98 3.83 -14.49
CA SER A 178 -5.84 4.50 -13.50
C SER A 178 -5.43 5.96 -13.27
N ASP A 179 -4.13 6.24 -13.16
CA ASP A 179 -3.60 7.59 -12.95
C ASP A 179 -3.72 8.43 -14.23
N SER A 180 -3.48 7.80 -15.41
CA SER A 180 -3.71 8.43 -16.70
C SER A 180 -5.15 8.87 -16.89
N ASN A 181 -6.12 8.08 -16.45
CA ASN A 181 -7.55 8.43 -16.44
C ASN A 181 -7.82 9.69 -15.59
N GLU A 182 -7.16 9.83 -14.44
CA GLU A 182 -7.30 11.03 -13.61
C GLU A 182 -6.74 12.27 -14.31
N VAL A 183 -5.58 12.15 -14.96
CA VAL A 183 -5.01 13.24 -15.77
C VAL A 183 -5.95 13.63 -16.93
N VAL A 184 -6.45 12.64 -17.68
CA VAL A 184 -7.39 12.89 -18.81
C VAL A 184 -8.67 13.54 -18.32
N ARG A 185 -9.22 13.08 -17.20
CA ARG A 185 -10.42 13.68 -16.59
C ARG A 185 -10.18 15.13 -16.17
N ASP A 186 -9.03 15.41 -15.53
CA ASP A 186 -8.70 16.75 -15.05
C ASP A 186 -8.55 17.73 -16.24
N VAL A 187 -8.04 17.26 -17.38
CA VAL A 187 -7.91 18.06 -18.62
C VAL A 187 -9.23 18.14 -19.39
N GLU A 188 -9.88 17.01 -19.72
CA GLU A 188 -11.04 16.99 -20.63
C GLU A 188 -12.35 17.37 -19.92
N VAL A 189 -12.51 17.01 -18.65
CA VAL A 189 -13.76 17.24 -17.90
C VAL A 189 -13.69 18.50 -17.04
N LEU A 190 -12.57 18.72 -16.32
CA LEU A 190 -12.40 19.89 -15.46
C LEU A 190 -11.79 21.09 -16.20
N GLY A 191 -11.32 20.91 -17.44
CA GLY A 191 -10.77 22.00 -18.28
C GLY A 191 -9.43 22.54 -17.76
N GLN A 192 -8.69 21.76 -16.97
CA GLN A 192 -7.37 22.17 -16.45
C GLN A 192 -6.33 22.13 -17.56
N ASP A 193 -5.30 22.98 -17.41
CA ASP A 193 -4.12 22.87 -18.27
C ASP A 193 -3.37 21.55 -17.98
N ILE A 194 -2.82 20.95 -19.04
CA ILE A 194 -2.11 19.67 -18.95
C ILE A 194 -0.95 19.71 -17.93
N MET A 195 -0.22 20.82 -17.84
CA MET A 195 0.88 20.93 -16.87
C MET A 195 0.36 20.89 -15.44
N THR A 196 -0.73 21.60 -15.15
CA THR A 196 -1.37 21.59 -13.82
C THR A 196 -1.91 20.20 -13.47
N ALA A 197 -2.51 19.49 -14.42
CA ALA A 197 -3.00 18.13 -14.23
C ALA A 197 -1.85 17.15 -13.94
N LEU A 198 -0.72 17.27 -14.65
CA LEU A 198 0.48 16.45 -14.42
C LEU A 198 1.14 16.75 -13.08
N GLU A 199 1.24 18.02 -12.65
CA GLU A 199 1.74 18.40 -11.33
C GLU A 199 0.85 17.84 -10.20
N ALA A 200 -0.47 17.91 -10.36
CA ALA A 200 -1.40 17.34 -9.40
C ALA A 200 -1.29 15.82 -9.32
N GLU A 201 -1.06 15.13 -10.43
CA GLU A 201 -0.88 13.68 -10.46
C GLU A 201 0.47 13.26 -9.89
N ARG A 202 1.55 14.03 -10.15
CA ARG A 202 2.86 13.83 -9.50
C ARG A 202 2.73 13.75 -7.98
N ASP A 203 1.99 14.69 -7.39
CA ASP A 203 1.83 14.78 -5.93
C ASP A 203 0.97 13.64 -5.36
N ARG A 204 0.05 13.10 -6.16
CA ARG A 204 -0.82 11.97 -5.81
C ARG A 204 -0.17 10.60 -6.01
N SER A 205 0.81 10.50 -6.89
CA SER A 205 1.43 9.22 -7.26
C SER A 205 2.15 8.54 -6.08
N PRO A 206 2.00 7.23 -5.89
CA PRO A 206 2.77 6.49 -4.92
C PRO A 206 4.20 6.19 -5.39
N SER A 207 4.46 6.15 -6.70
CA SER A 207 5.76 5.88 -7.29
C SER A 207 6.59 7.15 -7.44
N SER A 208 7.76 7.20 -6.81
CA SER A 208 8.72 8.29 -6.99
C SER A 208 9.25 8.34 -8.42
N ILE A 209 9.46 7.18 -9.06
CA ILE A 209 9.97 7.10 -10.44
C ILE A 209 8.94 7.67 -11.42
N PHE A 210 7.66 7.39 -11.19
CA PHE A 210 6.59 7.99 -12.01
C PHE A 210 6.43 9.49 -11.75
N ALA A 211 6.53 9.92 -10.49
CA ALA A 211 6.51 11.33 -10.13
C ALA A 211 7.64 12.11 -10.81
N ASP A 212 8.87 11.58 -10.81
CA ASP A 212 10.02 12.17 -11.49
C ASP A 212 9.82 12.22 -13.01
N LEU A 213 9.21 11.18 -13.60
CA LEU A 213 8.83 11.16 -15.02
C LEU A 213 7.83 12.28 -15.36
N LEU A 214 6.80 12.47 -14.53
CA LEU A 214 5.81 13.53 -14.72
C LEU A 214 6.41 14.93 -14.54
N GLU A 215 7.27 15.12 -13.53
CA GLU A 215 7.96 16.38 -13.27
C GLU A 215 8.85 16.80 -14.45
N GLY A 216 9.66 15.87 -14.95
CA GLY A 216 10.51 16.14 -16.12
C GLY A 216 9.69 16.37 -17.40
N LEU A 217 8.52 15.71 -17.53
CA LEU A 217 7.59 15.96 -18.63
C LEU A 217 7.05 17.40 -18.57
N VAL A 218 6.63 17.86 -17.39
CA VAL A 218 6.21 19.25 -17.17
C VAL A 218 7.34 20.22 -17.50
N ALA A 219 8.57 19.94 -17.03
CA ALA A 219 9.74 20.78 -17.32
C ALA A 219 10.05 20.85 -18.83
N ALA A 220 9.96 19.74 -19.55
CA ALA A 220 10.17 19.67 -20.99
C ALA A 220 9.09 20.47 -21.76
N ILE A 221 7.82 20.39 -21.35
CA ILE A 221 6.72 21.17 -21.95
C ILE A 221 6.91 22.65 -21.67
N ARG A 222 7.21 23.03 -20.43
CA ARG A 222 7.40 24.43 -19.99
C ARG A 222 8.57 25.13 -20.68
N SER A 223 9.66 24.40 -20.91
CA SER A 223 10.84 24.93 -21.61
C SER A 223 10.71 24.97 -23.13
N GLY A 224 9.65 24.37 -23.69
CA GLY A 224 9.51 24.18 -25.15
C GLY A 224 10.53 23.20 -25.72
N GLY A 225 11.14 22.38 -24.88
CA GLY A 225 12.15 21.40 -25.25
C GLY A 225 11.59 20.22 -26.03
N SER A 226 12.49 19.36 -26.52
CA SER A 226 12.11 18.14 -27.23
C SER A 226 11.56 17.08 -26.30
N LEU A 227 10.25 16.91 -26.30
CA LEU A 227 9.56 15.87 -25.53
C LEU A 227 10.07 14.46 -25.87
N LYS A 228 10.39 14.26 -27.17
CA LYS A 228 10.99 13.02 -27.67
C LYS A 228 12.32 12.71 -26.99
N SER A 229 13.23 13.69 -26.93
CA SER A 229 14.55 13.52 -26.32
C SER A 229 14.41 13.18 -24.84
N TYR A 230 13.59 13.95 -24.11
CA TYR A 230 13.34 13.68 -22.69
C TYR A 230 12.79 12.28 -22.43
N LEU A 231 11.75 11.86 -23.17
CA LEU A 231 11.12 10.54 -22.95
C LEU A 231 12.05 9.36 -23.34
N LEU A 232 12.91 9.55 -24.34
CA LEU A 232 13.94 8.56 -24.66
C LEU A 232 14.96 8.40 -23.53
N ASP A 233 15.47 9.51 -23.00
CA ASP A 233 16.43 9.52 -21.91
C ASP A 233 15.82 8.97 -20.61
N ALA A 234 14.57 9.37 -20.29
CA ALA A 234 13.81 8.83 -19.18
C ALA A 234 13.61 7.30 -19.30
N THR A 235 13.29 6.83 -20.51
CA THR A 235 13.13 5.39 -20.77
C THR A 235 14.44 4.62 -20.50
N HIS A 236 15.58 5.13 -20.95
CA HIS A 236 16.88 4.53 -20.67
C HIS A 236 17.17 4.49 -19.18
N THR A 237 16.94 5.61 -18.49
CA THR A 237 17.14 5.71 -17.02
C THR A 237 16.26 4.70 -16.27
N ILE A 238 14.97 4.59 -16.58
CA ILE A 238 14.05 3.65 -15.94
C ILE A 238 14.46 2.20 -16.20
N MET A 239 14.89 1.89 -17.43
CA MET A 239 15.38 0.56 -17.75
C MET A 239 16.68 0.20 -17.02
N ASP A 240 17.59 1.16 -16.86
CA ASP A 240 18.84 0.95 -16.13
C ASP A 240 18.59 0.78 -14.62
N LEU A 241 17.66 1.53 -14.03
CA LEU A 241 17.20 1.30 -12.65
C LEU A 241 16.66 -0.12 -12.47
N ARG A 242 15.87 -0.60 -13.43
CA ARG A 242 15.33 -1.97 -13.41
C ARG A 242 16.44 -3.03 -13.52
N ARG A 243 17.42 -2.82 -14.39
CA ARG A 243 18.58 -3.70 -14.51
C ARG A 243 19.41 -3.72 -13.23
N LEU A 244 19.59 -2.56 -12.60
CA LEU A 244 20.31 -2.44 -11.34
C LEU A 244 19.59 -3.19 -10.22
N ALA A 245 18.28 -3.02 -10.08
CA ALA A 245 17.48 -3.78 -9.11
C ALA A 245 17.60 -5.29 -9.31
N ALA A 246 17.50 -5.76 -10.57
CA ALA A 246 17.69 -7.18 -10.89
C ALA A 246 19.10 -7.68 -10.54
N LYS A 247 20.15 -6.88 -10.76
CA LYS A 247 21.52 -7.24 -10.36
C LYS A 247 21.66 -7.33 -8.85
N GLN A 248 21.11 -6.38 -8.11
CA GLN A 248 21.13 -6.38 -6.64
C GLN A 248 20.41 -7.62 -6.07
N LEU A 249 19.31 -8.05 -6.70
CA LEU A 249 18.63 -9.28 -6.33
C LEU A 249 19.54 -10.51 -6.54
N ILE A 250 20.21 -10.61 -7.70
CA ILE A 250 21.14 -11.71 -7.99
C ILE A 250 22.31 -11.72 -7.01
N GLU A 251 22.87 -10.55 -6.68
CA GLU A 251 23.97 -10.43 -5.73
C GLU A 251 23.52 -10.85 -4.31
N SER A 252 22.36 -10.44 -3.88
CA SER A 252 21.81 -10.85 -2.57
C SER A 252 21.57 -12.36 -2.53
N LEU A 253 21.01 -12.96 -3.57
CA LEU A 253 20.84 -14.42 -3.67
C LEU A 253 22.18 -15.16 -3.65
N SER A 254 23.24 -14.61 -4.26
CA SER A 254 24.58 -15.19 -4.21
C SER A 254 25.15 -15.21 -2.78
N VAL A 255 25.02 -14.09 -2.04
CA VAL A 255 25.44 -14.03 -0.63
C VAL A 255 24.65 -15.01 0.24
N PHE A 256 23.35 -15.16 -0.04
CA PHE A 256 22.52 -16.18 0.63
C PHE A 256 23.00 -17.59 0.35
N ALA A 257 23.29 -17.93 -0.92
CA ALA A 257 23.79 -19.25 -1.28
C ALA A 257 25.12 -19.57 -0.58
N GLU A 258 26.03 -18.60 -0.50
CA GLU A 258 27.30 -18.75 0.20
C GLU A 258 27.08 -18.94 1.72
N SER A 259 26.20 -18.14 2.32
CA SER A 259 25.83 -18.27 3.73
C SER A 259 25.16 -19.61 4.05
N TYR A 260 24.32 -20.10 3.14
CA TYR A 260 23.68 -21.42 3.25
C TYR A 260 24.73 -22.55 3.23
N VAL A 261 25.66 -22.53 2.28
CA VAL A 261 26.73 -23.54 2.20
C VAL A 261 27.58 -23.52 3.46
N SER A 262 27.97 -22.35 3.94
CA SER A 262 28.77 -22.21 5.17
C SER A 262 28.04 -22.73 6.40
N LEU A 263 26.79 -22.32 6.59
CA LEU A 263 26.01 -22.64 7.80
C LEU A 263 25.47 -24.08 7.78
N MET A 264 25.02 -24.56 6.62
CA MET A 264 24.30 -25.84 6.52
C MET A 264 25.19 -27.02 6.13
N ILE A 265 26.32 -26.78 5.50
CA ILE A 265 27.23 -27.85 5.05
C ILE A 265 28.50 -27.83 5.89
N VAL A 266 29.22 -26.69 5.90
CA VAL A 266 30.55 -26.62 6.52
C VAL A 266 30.44 -26.73 8.04
N PHE A 267 29.53 -25.97 8.68
CA PHE A 267 29.41 -25.97 10.13
C PHE A 267 29.00 -27.33 10.71
N PRO A 268 27.93 -28.03 10.25
CA PRO A 268 27.61 -29.36 10.74
C PRO A 268 28.71 -30.40 10.51
N LEU A 269 29.40 -30.33 9.38
CA LEU A 269 30.50 -31.22 9.07
C LEU A 269 31.64 -31.07 10.09
N LEU A 270 32.02 -29.82 10.42
CA LEU A 270 33.00 -29.55 11.45
C LEU A 270 32.57 -30.05 12.83
N VAL A 271 31.28 -29.87 13.20
CA VAL A 271 30.74 -30.35 14.49
C VAL A 271 30.77 -31.88 14.56
N ILE A 272 30.38 -32.57 13.48
CA ILE A 272 30.43 -34.05 13.44
C ILE A 272 31.87 -34.56 13.57
N VAL A 273 32.82 -33.94 12.86
CA VAL A 273 34.24 -34.30 12.98
C VAL A 273 34.75 -34.07 14.39
N MET A 274 34.40 -32.93 15.02
CA MET A 274 34.79 -32.61 16.37
C MET A 274 34.23 -33.63 17.38
N PHE A 275 32.97 -33.99 17.28
CA PHE A 275 32.35 -34.99 18.13
C PHE A 275 32.92 -36.42 17.90
N SER A 276 33.28 -36.75 16.66
CA SER A 276 33.91 -38.03 16.35
C SER A 276 35.27 -38.14 16.99
N VAL A 277 36.10 -37.09 17.00
CA VAL A 277 37.38 -37.06 17.71
C VAL A 277 37.17 -37.15 19.23
N MET A 278 36.20 -36.43 19.81
CA MET A 278 35.87 -36.50 21.23
C MET A 278 35.42 -37.91 21.64
N ALA A 279 34.66 -38.60 20.80
CA ALA A 279 34.23 -39.98 21.06
C ALA A 279 35.43 -40.95 21.14
N LEU A 280 36.48 -40.76 20.31
CA LEU A 280 37.71 -41.55 20.34
C LEU A 280 38.51 -41.34 21.67
N ILE A 281 38.47 -40.11 22.21
CA ILE A 281 39.21 -39.80 23.48
C ILE A 281 38.42 -40.23 24.71
N GLY A 282 37.15 -40.62 24.56
CA GLY A 282 36.32 -41.12 25.66
C GLY A 282 35.80 -40.01 26.63
N THR A 283 35.78 -38.75 26.18
CA THR A 283 35.28 -37.64 27.01
C THR A 283 33.75 -37.56 26.93
N ALA A 284 33.11 -37.44 28.12
CA ALA A 284 31.68 -37.11 28.21
C ALA A 284 31.52 -35.61 28.48
N LEU A 285 30.71 -34.93 27.72
CA LEU A 285 30.36 -33.52 27.94
C LEU A 285 29.07 -33.44 28.77
N GLY A 286 29.13 -32.88 29.96
CA GLY A 286 27.96 -32.61 30.78
C GLY A 286 27.11 -33.83 31.18
N GLY A 287 27.71 -35.03 31.27
CA GLY A 287 26.99 -36.25 31.63
C GLY A 287 26.22 -36.91 30.46
N MET A 288 26.24 -36.33 29.28
CA MET A 288 25.62 -36.91 28.08
C MET A 288 26.67 -37.68 27.24
N SER A 289 26.26 -38.81 26.66
CA SER A 289 27.11 -39.51 25.70
C SER A 289 27.30 -38.70 24.41
N VAL A 290 28.53 -38.70 23.86
CA VAL A 290 28.86 -38.00 22.61
C VAL A 290 27.93 -38.44 21.48
N THR A 291 27.51 -39.72 21.45
CA THR A 291 26.56 -40.27 20.50
C THR A 291 25.19 -39.58 20.58
N MET A 292 24.71 -39.26 21.77
CA MET A 292 23.45 -38.57 21.97
C MET A 292 23.53 -37.11 21.49
N LEU A 293 24.67 -36.45 21.71
CA LEU A 293 24.94 -35.10 21.17
C LEU A 293 25.00 -35.09 19.64
N MET A 294 25.67 -36.08 19.04
CA MET A 294 25.67 -36.24 17.57
C MET A 294 24.27 -36.44 16.99
N ALA A 295 23.46 -37.29 17.62
CA ALA A 295 22.09 -37.53 17.22
C ALA A 295 21.23 -36.22 17.32
N PHE A 296 21.40 -35.45 18.38
CA PHE A 296 20.70 -34.19 18.59
C PHE A 296 21.05 -33.16 17.51
N VAL A 297 22.33 -33.02 17.15
CA VAL A 297 22.78 -32.11 16.07
C VAL A 297 22.25 -32.57 14.74
N THR A 298 22.36 -33.86 14.41
CA THR A 298 22.00 -34.39 13.10
C THR A 298 20.48 -34.41 12.86
N TYR A 299 19.69 -34.81 13.84
CA TYR A 299 18.23 -34.96 13.71
C TYR A 299 17.41 -33.79 14.25
N GLY A 300 18.01 -32.93 15.07
CA GLY A 300 17.35 -31.77 15.67
C GLY A 300 17.80 -30.46 15.00
N LEU A 301 19.07 -30.10 15.22
CA LEU A 301 19.57 -28.77 14.85
C LEU A 301 19.60 -28.53 13.33
N ILE A 302 20.07 -29.50 12.53
CA ILE A 302 20.18 -29.37 11.06
C ILE A 302 18.80 -29.17 10.41
N PRO A 303 17.76 -29.99 10.69
CA PRO A 303 16.45 -29.80 10.09
C PRO A 303 15.78 -28.48 10.50
N ILE A 304 15.93 -28.04 11.77
CA ILE A 304 15.37 -26.78 12.26
C ILE A 304 16.01 -25.59 11.53
N CYS A 305 17.35 -25.59 11.43
CA CYS A 305 18.06 -24.54 10.67
C CYS A 305 17.70 -24.57 9.18
N GLY A 306 17.52 -25.77 8.57
CA GLY A 306 17.08 -25.91 7.19
C GLY A 306 15.71 -25.31 6.94
N MET A 307 14.77 -25.56 7.84
CA MET A 307 13.43 -25.01 7.78
C MET A 307 13.45 -23.47 7.91
N ALA A 308 14.26 -22.94 8.83
CA ALA A 308 14.46 -21.51 9.01
C ALA A 308 15.01 -20.82 7.76
N VAL A 309 15.97 -21.44 7.07
CA VAL A 309 16.53 -20.90 5.83
C VAL A 309 15.51 -20.93 4.69
N ILE A 310 14.69 -21.97 4.57
CA ILE A 310 13.62 -22.04 3.56
C ILE A 310 12.60 -20.93 3.78
N VAL A 311 12.16 -20.72 5.01
CA VAL A 311 11.22 -19.64 5.37
C VAL A 311 11.83 -18.27 5.05
N MET A 312 13.11 -18.08 5.32
CA MET A 312 13.82 -16.83 5.05
C MET A 312 13.94 -16.56 3.53
N LEU A 313 14.20 -17.59 2.73
CA LEU A 313 14.21 -17.51 1.27
C LEU A 313 12.81 -17.17 0.73
N ASP A 314 11.77 -17.80 1.24
CA ASP A 314 10.39 -17.53 0.81
C ASP A 314 9.98 -16.08 1.09
N THR A 315 10.33 -15.55 2.26
CA THR A 315 10.06 -14.14 2.59
C THR A 315 10.79 -13.16 1.67
N MET A 316 12.03 -13.45 1.25
CA MET A 316 12.77 -12.59 0.33
C MET A 316 12.20 -12.59 -1.09
N LEU A 317 11.73 -13.74 -1.58
CA LEU A 317 11.14 -13.86 -2.92
C LEU A 317 9.74 -13.22 -3.01
N VAL A 318 9.04 -13.08 -1.88
CA VAL A 318 7.71 -12.47 -1.81
C VAL A 318 7.80 -10.94 -1.67
N GLU A 319 8.92 -10.41 -1.20
CA GLU A 319 9.11 -8.95 -0.99
C GLU A 319 9.43 -8.16 -2.28
N ASP A 320 9.83 -8.83 -3.35
CA ASP A 320 10.06 -8.28 -4.70
C ASP A 320 8.86 -8.51 -5.63
#